data_3f8ac287f3d283da51ab1f43abe04580
#
_entry.id   3f8ac287f3d283da51ab1f43abe04580
#
_cell.length_a   1.000
_cell.length_b   1.000
_cell.length_c   1.000
_cell.angle_alpha   90.00
_cell.angle_beta   90.00
_cell.angle_gamma   90.00
#
_symmetry.space_group_name_H-M   'P 1'
#
loop_
_entity.id
_entity.type
_entity.pdbx_description
1 polymer ?
#
loop_
_entity_poly.entity_id
_entity_poly.type
_entity_poly.pdbx_seq_one_letter_code
_entity_poly.pdbx_strand_id
1 'polypeptide(L)'
;MEHEDIMWIEFAKTDLGVAEHLDKQYYPKPLEIICYHCQQAVEKAIKAIIISYGAQGGMPKKHNLSFLLEQIKNKVEIPEKYYDYAAIWNRSTVSK
;
A
#
# COMPACT_ATOMS: atom_id res chain seq x y z
N MET A 1 9.08 18.93 -5.81
CA MET A 1 10.11 18.15 -5.14
C MET A 1 10.39 16.89 -5.92
N GLU A 2 11.62 16.71 -6.27
CA GLU A 2 11.98 15.66 -7.22
C GLU A 2 11.90 14.25 -6.65
N HIS A 3 11.80 14.13 -5.32
CA HIS A 3 11.84 12.81 -4.68
C HIS A 3 10.62 12.52 -3.82
N GLU A 4 9.51 13.20 -4.09
CA GLU A 4 8.30 13.01 -3.30
C GLU A 4 7.76 11.59 -3.45
N ASP A 5 7.84 11.03 -4.65
CA ASP A 5 7.39 9.65 -4.87
C ASP A 5 8.23 8.66 -4.06
N ILE A 6 9.54 8.90 -3.96
CA ILE A 6 10.42 8.03 -3.17
C ILE A 6 10.03 8.10 -1.70
N MET A 7 9.71 9.30 -1.21
CA MET A 7 9.28 9.49 0.17
C MET A 7 8.03 8.63 0.48
N TRP A 8 7.05 8.65 -0.43
CA TRP A 8 5.84 7.88 -0.24
C TRP A 8 6.09 6.37 -0.30
N ILE A 9 7.06 5.93 -1.11
CA ILE A 9 7.45 4.53 -1.13
C ILE A 9 8.07 4.13 0.22
N GLU A 10 8.90 4.99 0.80
CA GLU A 10 9.49 4.69 2.11
C GLU A 10 8.42 4.63 3.21
N PHE A 11 7.42 5.51 3.14
CA PHE A 11 6.29 5.44 4.07
C PHE A 11 5.52 4.13 3.90
N ALA A 12 5.31 3.70 2.66
CA ALA A 12 4.63 2.43 2.40
C ALA A 12 5.42 1.27 2.99
N LYS A 13 6.72 1.26 2.82
CA LYS A 13 7.58 0.21 3.37
C LYS A 13 7.54 0.18 4.90
N THR A 14 7.48 1.35 5.51
CA THR A 14 7.40 1.44 6.97
C THR A 14 6.08 0.84 7.47
N ASP A 15 4.96 1.19 6.84
CA ASP A 15 3.68 0.60 7.23
C ASP A 15 3.67 -0.91 7.04
N LEU A 16 4.24 -1.38 5.92
CA LEU A 16 4.31 -2.80 5.67
C LEU A 16 5.17 -3.50 6.74
N GLY A 17 6.30 -2.89 7.10
CA GLY A 17 7.17 -3.44 8.13
C GLY A 17 6.47 -3.55 9.47
N VAL A 18 5.68 -2.54 9.85
CA VAL A 18 4.90 -2.60 11.08
C VAL A 18 3.89 -3.73 11.01
N ALA A 19 3.19 -3.85 9.89
CA ALA A 19 2.20 -4.93 9.72
C ALA A 19 2.85 -6.30 9.82
N GLU A 20 4.00 -6.48 9.18
CA GLU A 20 4.72 -7.76 9.22
C GLU A 20 5.17 -8.10 10.65
N HIS A 21 5.71 -7.10 11.35
CA HIS A 21 6.16 -7.32 12.72
C HIS A 21 5.00 -7.76 13.60
N LEU A 22 3.87 -7.04 13.53
CA LEU A 22 2.71 -7.37 14.35
C LEU A 22 2.13 -8.73 13.97
N ASP A 23 2.14 -9.07 12.68
CA ASP A 23 1.61 -10.35 12.21
C ASP A 23 2.44 -11.52 12.70
N LYS A 24 3.76 -11.36 12.77
CA LYS A 24 4.68 -12.47 13.07
C LYS A 24 5.14 -12.54 14.52
N GLN A 25 5.20 -11.39 15.20
CA GLN A 25 5.87 -11.32 16.50
C GLN A 25 4.96 -10.95 17.65
N TYR A 26 3.80 -10.39 17.40
CA TYR A 26 2.94 -9.88 18.47
C TYR A 26 1.80 -10.85 18.75
N TYR A 27 1.61 -11.17 20.03
CA TYR A 27 0.55 -12.09 20.42
C TYR A 27 -0.20 -11.55 21.64
N PRO A 28 -1.54 -11.60 21.68
CA PRO A 28 -2.42 -12.06 20.59
C PRO A 28 -2.39 -11.14 19.40
N LYS A 29 -2.63 -11.70 18.22
CA LYS A 29 -2.46 -10.99 16.95
C LYS A 29 -3.47 -9.82 16.84
N PRO A 30 -3.00 -8.57 16.70
CA PRO A 30 -3.92 -7.43 16.64
C PRO A 30 -4.39 -7.21 15.20
N LEU A 31 -5.35 -8.00 14.76
CA LEU A 31 -5.76 -8.04 13.36
C LEU A 31 -6.20 -6.68 12.80
N GLU A 32 -6.95 -5.89 13.60
CA GLU A 32 -7.40 -4.60 13.11
C GLU A 32 -6.23 -3.67 12.78
N ILE A 33 -5.22 -3.66 13.63
CA ILE A 33 -4.06 -2.79 13.43
C ILE A 33 -3.24 -3.28 12.26
N ILE A 34 -3.09 -4.61 12.12
CA ILE A 34 -2.38 -5.18 10.99
C ILE A 34 -3.07 -4.80 9.67
N CYS A 35 -4.39 -4.97 9.62
CA CYS A 35 -5.16 -4.62 8.42
C CYS A 35 -5.04 -3.14 8.09
N TYR A 36 -5.08 -2.29 9.12
CA TYR A 36 -4.92 -0.85 8.93
C TYR A 36 -3.58 -0.52 8.27
N HIS A 37 -2.49 -1.06 8.83
CA HIS A 37 -1.16 -0.75 8.29
C HIS A 37 -0.96 -1.33 6.88
N CYS A 38 -1.57 -2.49 6.60
CA CYS A 38 -1.53 -3.04 5.24
C CYS A 38 -2.24 -2.12 4.26
N GLN A 39 -3.41 -1.60 4.65
CA GLN A 39 -4.16 -0.69 3.80
C GLN A 39 -3.40 0.62 3.60
N GLN A 40 -2.76 1.12 4.66
CA GLN A 40 -1.94 2.33 4.55
C GLN A 40 -0.76 2.11 3.62
N ALA A 41 -0.13 0.94 3.67
CA ALA A 41 0.99 0.63 2.79
C ALA A 41 0.56 0.66 1.32
N VAL A 42 -0.59 0.03 1.03
CA VAL A 42 -1.10 0.00 -0.35
C VAL A 42 -1.45 1.42 -0.81
N GLU A 43 -2.15 2.19 0.02
CA GLU A 43 -2.52 3.56 -0.34
C GLU A 43 -1.31 4.44 -0.61
N LYS A 44 -0.30 4.33 0.24
CA LYS A 44 0.91 5.14 0.08
C LYS A 44 1.69 4.74 -1.16
N ALA A 45 1.71 3.44 -1.49
CA ALA A 45 2.33 2.99 -2.73
C ALA A 45 1.59 3.54 -3.95
N ILE A 46 0.26 3.56 -3.90
CA ILE A 46 -0.55 4.13 -4.98
C ILE A 46 -0.26 5.63 -5.10
N LYS A 47 -0.17 6.33 -3.97
CA LYS A 47 0.16 7.75 -3.97
C LYS A 47 1.49 8.01 -4.66
N ALA A 48 2.49 7.19 -4.37
CA ALA A 48 3.80 7.32 -5.00
C ALA A 48 3.70 7.17 -6.52
N ILE A 49 2.88 6.22 -6.97
CA ILE A 49 2.70 5.97 -8.40
C ILE A 49 2.03 7.17 -9.05
N ILE A 50 0.98 7.70 -8.43
CA ILE A 50 0.28 8.87 -8.96
C ILE A 50 1.24 10.06 -9.10
N ILE A 51 2.05 10.29 -8.09
CA ILE A 51 3.02 11.38 -8.10
C ILE A 51 4.06 11.17 -9.21
N SER A 52 4.56 9.94 -9.33
CA SER A 52 5.54 9.60 -10.34
C SER A 52 5.00 9.85 -11.75
N TYR A 53 3.76 9.43 -12.01
CA TYR A 53 3.16 9.67 -13.32
C TYR A 53 2.80 11.13 -13.53
N GLY A 54 2.44 11.83 -12.46
CA GLY A 54 2.18 13.26 -12.54
C GLY A 54 3.39 14.02 -13.07
N ALA A 55 4.58 13.64 -12.62
CA ALA A 55 5.82 14.25 -13.07
C ALA A 55 6.11 13.93 -14.55
N GLN A 56 5.50 12.87 -15.09
CA GLN A 56 5.70 12.44 -16.47
C GLN A 56 4.53 12.83 -17.38
N GLY A 57 3.61 13.67 -16.91
CA GLY A 57 2.48 14.10 -17.72
C GLY A 57 1.15 13.47 -17.36
N GLY A 58 1.14 12.64 -16.29
CA GLY A 58 -0.09 12.08 -15.80
C GLY A 58 -0.24 10.58 -16.05
N MET A 59 -1.25 9.99 -15.43
CA MET A 59 -1.54 8.57 -15.56
C MET A 59 -2.05 8.24 -16.96
N PRO A 60 -1.74 7.04 -17.48
CA PRO A 60 -2.35 6.60 -18.73
C PRO A 60 -3.86 6.60 -18.62
N LYS A 61 -4.54 6.87 -19.74
CA LYS A 61 -6.00 6.93 -19.74
C LYS A 61 -6.65 5.60 -19.40
N LYS A 62 -6.02 4.51 -19.82
CA LYS A 62 -6.54 3.17 -19.57
C LYS A 62 -5.72 2.49 -18.49
N HIS A 63 -5.93 2.88 -17.25
CA HIS A 63 -5.32 2.17 -16.14
C HIS A 63 -6.42 1.42 -15.37
N ASN A 64 -6.08 0.27 -14.84
CA ASN A 64 -7.00 -0.53 -14.06
C ASN A 64 -6.24 -1.10 -12.85
N LEU A 65 -6.94 -1.90 -12.04
CA LEU A 65 -6.34 -2.47 -10.85
C LEU A 65 -5.10 -3.29 -11.16
N SER A 66 -5.15 -4.11 -12.22
CA SER A 66 -4.00 -4.93 -12.61
C SER A 66 -2.78 -4.07 -12.92
N PHE A 67 -2.99 -2.97 -13.65
CA PHE A 67 -1.92 -2.04 -13.98
C PHE A 67 -1.32 -1.45 -12.70
N LEU A 68 -2.19 -0.99 -11.79
CA LEU A 68 -1.71 -0.39 -10.53
C LEU A 68 -0.93 -1.38 -9.69
N LEU A 69 -1.41 -2.61 -9.59
CA LEU A 69 -0.72 -3.65 -8.82
C LEU A 69 0.65 -3.93 -9.39
N GLU A 70 0.76 -3.96 -10.72
CA GLU A 70 2.05 -4.17 -11.36
C GLU A 70 3.02 -3.02 -11.07
N GLN A 71 2.53 -1.79 -11.12
CA GLN A 71 3.35 -0.63 -10.79
C GLN A 71 3.81 -0.66 -9.33
N ILE A 72 2.93 -1.07 -8.43
CA ILE A 72 3.29 -1.20 -7.02
C ILE A 72 4.39 -2.24 -6.86
N LYS A 73 4.25 -3.39 -7.51
CA LYS A 73 5.26 -4.46 -7.45
C LYS A 73 6.65 -3.97 -7.85
N ASN A 74 6.71 -3.08 -8.83
CA ASN A 74 7.99 -2.55 -9.30
C ASN A 74 8.63 -1.61 -8.28
N LYS A 75 7.85 -1.06 -7.36
CA LYS A 75 8.34 -0.08 -6.38
C LYS A 75 8.53 -0.68 -4.99
N VAL A 76 7.62 -1.55 -4.57
CA VAL A 76 7.68 -2.14 -3.25
C VAL A 76 7.03 -3.52 -3.31
N GLU A 77 7.69 -4.49 -2.70
CA GLU A 77 7.17 -5.87 -2.68
C GLU A 77 6.22 -6.03 -1.51
N ILE A 78 4.94 -6.24 -1.81
CA ILE A 78 3.91 -6.48 -0.81
C ILE A 78 3.40 -7.90 -1.01
N PRO A 79 3.66 -8.83 -0.07
CA PRO A 79 3.14 -10.19 -0.18
C PRO A 79 1.62 -10.21 -0.28
N GLU A 80 1.10 -11.20 -0.98
CA GLU A 80 -0.32 -11.29 -1.30
C GLU A 80 -1.21 -11.24 -0.06
N LYS A 81 -0.79 -11.90 1.01
CA LYS A 81 -1.61 -11.94 2.23
C LYS A 81 -1.84 -10.54 2.82
N TYR A 82 -0.92 -9.61 2.61
CA TYR A 82 -1.08 -8.25 3.12
C TYR A 82 -2.02 -7.42 2.26
N TYR A 83 -2.14 -7.75 0.96
CA TYR A 83 -3.22 -7.20 0.15
C TYR A 83 -4.58 -7.68 0.66
N ASP A 84 -4.66 -8.95 1.07
CA ASP A 84 -5.90 -9.48 1.63
C ASP A 84 -6.28 -8.77 2.92
N TYR A 85 -5.30 -8.52 3.79
CA TYR A 85 -5.56 -7.76 5.02
C TYR A 85 -6.04 -6.34 4.70
N ALA A 86 -5.44 -5.69 3.71
CA ALA A 86 -5.86 -4.35 3.31
C ALA A 86 -7.30 -4.36 2.80
N ALA A 87 -7.68 -5.38 2.05
CA ALA A 87 -9.04 -5.52 1.54
C ALA A 87 -10.04 -5.71 2.69
N ILE A 88 -9.66 -6.45 3.73
CA ILE A 88 -10.50 -6.62 4.91
C ILE A 88 -10.77 -5.28 5.57
N TRP A 89 -9.73 -4.46 5.73
CA TRP A 89 -9.89 -3.13 6.33
C TRP A 89 -10.87 -2.28 5.53
N ASN A 90 -10.72 -2.26 4.20
CA ASN A 90 -11.58 -1.47 3.34
C ASN A 90 -13.04 -1.89 3.45
N ARG A 91 -13.30 -3.20 3.48
CA ARG A 91 -14.66 -3.69 3.63
C ARG A 91 -15.26 -3.30 4.97
N SER A 92 -14.44 -3.37 6.02
CA SER A 92 -14.87 -3.02 7.37
C SER A 92 -15.28 -1.56 7.48
N THR A 93 -14.48 -0.66 6.90
CA THR A 93 -14.75 0.76 6.98
C THR A 93 -15.92 1.19 6.08
N VAL A 94 -16.04 0.55 4.93
CA VAL A 94 -17.12 0.89 3.99
C VAL A 94 -18.48 0.46 4.53
N SER A 95 -18.54 -0.65 5.25
CA SER A 95 -19.80 -1.15 5.77
C SER A 95 -20.33 -0.35 6.98
N LYS A 96 -19.54 0.56 7.46
CA LYS A 96 -19.97 1.46 8.54
C LYS A 96 -20.59 2.72 7.98
#